data_f2aefa60f632781b3918c35ec3f4c95e
#
_entry.id   f2aefa60f632781b3918c35ec3f4c95e
#
_cell.length_a   1.000
_cell.length_b   1.000
_cell.length_c   1.000
_cell.angle_alpha   90.00
_cell.angle_beta   90.00
_cell.angle_gamma   90.00
#
_symmetry.space_group_name_H-M   'P 1'
#
loop_
_entity.id
_entity.type
_entity.pdbx_description
1 polymer ?
#
loop_
_entity_poly.entity_id
_entity_poly.type
_entity_poly.pdbx_seq_one_letter_code
_entity_poly.pdbx_strand_id
1 'polypeptide(L)'
;NQANKLGMGGKLSPDIDESSYKKRMQQRKDIQAERLQIRKTKKGLLIVFTGNGKGKTTASLGMALRTIGHGYKVAIIQFIKGGWTTGEEKALKNLSSNISWHSLGEGFTWETQDRIRDEKLVQEAWQLAKKYIQNESYKLIILDEINIATKLGYLAPEEIITFLKSLNNRKNHIVLTGRGASD
;
A
#
# COMPACT_ATOMS: atom_id res chain seq x y z
N ASN A 1 -20.51 -26.41 2.11
CA ASN A 1 -20.81 -25.95 0.75
C ASN A 1 -21.38 -24.53 0.69
N GLN A 2 -20.65 -23.55 1.28
CA GLN A 2 -21.00 -22.14 1.25
C GLN A 2 -20.47 -21.40 0.00
N ALA A 3 -19.55 -21.99 -0.75
CA ALA A 3 -18.95 -21.37 -1.96
C ALA A 3 -19.96 -21.20 -3.12
N ASN A 4 -21.04 -21.99 -3.15
CA ASN A 4 -22.07 -21.88 -4.19
C ASN A 4 -23.06 -20.70 -4.00
N LYS A 5 -23.03 -20.00 -2.84
CA LYS A 5 -23.94 -18.86 -2.59
C LYS A 5 -23.39 -17.51 -3.06
N LEU A 6 -22.10 -17.43 -3.42
CA LEU A 6 -21.46 -16.17 -3.81
C LEU A 6 -21.33 -15.96 -5.33
N GLY A 7 -21.89 -16.84 -6.16
CA GLY A 7 -21.92 -16.64 -7.63
C GLY A 7 -20.54 -16.60 -8.31
N MET A 8 -19.50 -17.03 -7.63
CA MET A 8 -18.14 -17.12 -8.19
C MET A 8 -17.81 -18.60 -8.43
N GLY A 9 -17.96 -19.08 -9.65
CA GLY A 9 -17.53 -20.43 -10.03
C GLY A 9 -18.57 -21.33 -10.68
N GLY A 10 -19.62 -20.78 -11.24
CA GLY A 10 -20.50 -21.56 -12.12
C GLY A 10 -19.73 -22.01 -13.36
N LYS A 11 -19.50 -23.33 -13.52
CA LYS A 11 -19.09 -23.89 -14.81
C LYS A 11 -20.05 -23.36 -15.87
N LEU A 12 -19.54 -22.74 -16.91
CA LEU A 12 -20.32 -22.42 -18.10
C LEU A 12 -20.94 -23.74 -18.57
N SER A 13 -22.26 -23.85 -18.50
CA SER A 13 -22.95 -24.97 -19.12
C SER A 13 -22.74 -24.91 -20.63
N PRO A 14 -22.53 -26.04 -21.31
CA PRO A 14 -22.19 -26.10 -22.75
C PRO A 14 -23.23 -25.48 -23.69
N ASP A 15 -24.43 -25.15 -23.21
CA ASP A 15 -25.57 -24.72 -24.02
C ASP A 15 -25.92 -23.22 -23.87
N ILE A 16 -24.95 -22.35 -23.58
CA ILE A 16 -25.22 -20.91 -23.64
C ILE A 16 -25.13 -20.47 -25.10
N ASP A 17 -26.29 -20.26 -25.73
CA ASP A 17 -26.39 -19.63 -27.04
C ASP A 17 -25.56 -18.35 -27.13
N GLU A 18 -24.79 -18.20 -28.19
CA GLU A 18 -23.86 -17.09 -28.41
C GLU A 18 -24.55 -15.72 -28.29
N SER A 19 -25.83 -15.64 -28.68
CA SER A 19 -26.64 -14.43 -28.57
C SER A 19 -26.90 -14.05 -27.10
N SER A 20 -27.21 -15.03 -26.28
CA SER A 20 -27.42 -14.86 -24.83
C SER A 20 -26.13 -14.48 -24.12
N TYR A 21 -24.98 -15.01 -24.53
CA TYR A 21 -23.67 -14.61 -24.01
C TYR A 21 -23.36 -13.14 -24.35
N LYS A 22 -23.51 -12.74 -25.61
CA LYS A 22 -23.31 -11.36 -26.06
C LYS A 22 -24.18 -10.37 -25.29
N LYS A 23 -25.46 -10.70 -25.09
CA LYS A 23 -26.42 -9.88 -24.34
C LYS A 23 -25.99 -9.70 -22.88
N ARG A 24 -25.55 -10.78 -22.21
CA ARG A 24 -25.00 -10.72 -20.84
C ARG A 24 -23.74 -9.89 -20.74
N MET A 25 -22.82 -10.02 -21.72
CA MET A 25 -21.59 -9.22 -21.73
C MET A 25 -21.88 -7.76 -21.96
N GLN A 26 -22.83 -7.43 -22.83
CA GLN A 26 -23.26 -6.04 -23.04
C GLN A 26 -23.86 -5.46 -21.77
N GLN A 27 -24.78 -6.15 -21.09
CA GLN A 27 -25.34 -5.68 -19.82
C GLN A 27 -24.27 -5.44 -18.74
N ARG A 28 -23.28 -6.34 -18.63
CA ARG A 28 -22.14 -6.13 -17.69
C ARG A 28 -21.34 -4.90 -18.05
N LYS A 29 -21.10 -4.65 -19.33
CA LYS A 29 -20.38 -3.50 -19.84
C LYS A 29 -21.13 -2.19 -19.51
N ASP A 30 -22.43 -2.18 -19.71
CA ASP A 30 -23.30 -1.01 -19.43
C ASP A 30 -23.34 -0.70 -17.93
N ILE A 31 -23.52 -1.72 -17.08
CA ILE A 31 -23.48 -1.59 -15.61
C ILE A 31 -22.10 -1.08 -15.15
N GLN A 32 -21.03 -1.58 -15.76
CA GLN A 32 -19.67 -1.11 -15.42
C GLN A 32 -19.43 0.32 -15.85
N ALA A 33 -19.91 0.72 -17.02
CA ALA A 33 -19.83 2.09 -17.52
C ALA A 33 -20.61 3.06 -16.61
N GLU A 34 -21.82 2.69 -16.19
CA GLU A 34 -22.63 3.46 -15.25
C GLU A 34 -21.94 3.62 -13.89
N ARG A 35 -21.40 2.54 -13.34
CA ARG A 35 -20.61 2.58 -12.09
C ARG A 35 -19.37 3.48 -12.18
N LEU A 36 -18.71 3.52 -13.34
CA LEU A 36 -17.56 4.40 -13.56
C LEU A 36 -17.97 5.87 -13.63
N GLN A 37 -19.14 6.18 -14.22
CA GLN A 37 -19.67 7.56 -14.27
C GLN A 37 -20.02 8.11 -12.88
N ILE A 38 -20.53 7.26 -11.97
CA ILE A 38 -20.86 7.63 -10.60
C ILE A 38 -19.60 7.89 -9.74
N ARG A 39 -18.47 7.27 -10.07
CA ARG A 39 -17.19 7.41 -9.33
C ARG A 39 -16.44 8.68 -9.72
N LYS A 40 -17.03 9.85 -9.52
CA LYS A 40 -16.41 11.15 -9.87
C LYS A 40 -15.47 11.70 -8.80
N THR A 41 -15.51 11.19 -7.58
CA THR A 41 -14.70 11.72 -6.47
C THR A 41 -13.27 11.18 -6.52
N LYS A 42 -12.32 12.04 -6.86
CA LYS A 42 -10.89 11.75 -6.80
C LYS A 42 -10.36 12.08 -5.40
N LYS A 43 -10.20 11.08 -4.54
CA LYS A 43 -9.57 11.23 -3.23
C LYS A 43 -8.42 10.23 -3.06
N GLY A 44 -7.45 10.59 -2.22
CA GLY A 44 -6.39 9.66 -1.82
C GLY A 44 -6.96 8.56 -0.91
N LEU A 45 -6.50 7.34 -1.11
CA LEU A 45 -6.85 6.18 -0.28
C LEU A 45 -5.83 6.01 0.83
N LEU A 46 -6.29 5.54 1.98
CA LEU A 46 -5.47 4.94 3.02
C LEU A 46 -5.68 3.42 2.94
N ILE A 47 -4.60 2.68 2.79
CA ILE A 47 -4.61 1.23 2.60
C ILE A 47 -3.71 0.63 3.66
N VAL A 48 -4.18 -0.39 4.37
CA VAL A 48 -3.40 -1.10 5.38
C VAL A 48 -3.26 -2.56 4.97
N PHE A 49 -2.01 -3.01 4.78
CA PHE A 49 -1.69 -4.41 4.59
C PHE A 49 -1.17 -4.98 5.90
N THR A 50 -2.00 -5.76 6.57
CA THR A 50 -1.68 -6.37 7.87
C THR A 50 -1.94 -7.88 7.85
N GLY A 51 -1.73 -8.53 8.99
CA GLY A 51 -1.90 -9.98 9.17
C GLY A 51 -0.58 -10.75 9.19
N ASN A 52 -0.65 -12.02 9.63
CA ASN A 52 0.52 -12.87 9.87
C ASN A 52 1.15 -13.46 8.59
N GLY A 53 0.41 -13.47 7.48
CA GLY A 53 0.88 -14.00 6.20
C GLY A 53 2.02 -13.19 5.58
N LYS A 54 2.65 -13.76 4.55
CA LYS A 54 3.65 -13.09 3.72
C LYS A 54 2.96 -12.31 2.58
N GLY A 55 3.72 -11.44 1.90
CA GLY A 55 3.28 -10.75 0.70
C GLY A 55 2.83 -9.30 0.89
N LYS A 56 2.79 -8.76 2.12
CA LYS A 56 2.40 -7.37 2.39
C LYS A 56 3.27 -6.36 1.65
N THR A 57 4.57 -6.44 1.85
CA THR A 57 5.55 -5.61 1.14
C THR A 57 5.49 -5.85 -0.36
N THR A 58 5.42 -7.11 -0.82
CA THR A 58 5.31 -7.45 -2.24
C THR A 58 4.07 -6.82 -2.87
N ALA A 59 2.93 -6.85 -2.21
CA ALA A 59 1.70 -6.23 -2.69
C ALA A 59 1.85 -4.70 -2.79
N SER A 60 2.45 -4.06 -1.79
CA SER A 60 2.71 -2.62 -1.80
C SER A 60 3.68 -2.22 -2.92
N LEU A 61 4.74 -3.00 -3.14
CA LEU A 61 5.70 -2.77 -4.23
C LEU A 61 5.08 -3.01 -5.62
N GLY A 62 4.14 -3.93 -5.75
CA GLY A 62 3.31 -4.07 -6.95
C GLY A 62 2.49 -2.82 -7.26
N MET A 63 1.96 -2.15 -6.22
CA MET A 63 1.30 -0.84 -6.38
C MET A 63 2.30 0.24 -6.79
N ALA A 64 3.52 0.23 -6.24
CA ALA A 64 4.59 1.15 -6.65
C ALA A 64 4.92 0.98 -8.12
N LEU A 65 5.16 -0.26 -8.57
CA LEU A 65 5.44 -0.59 -9.96
C LEU A 65 4.35 -0.08 -10.91
N ARG A 66 3.08 -0.31 -10.57
CA ARG A 66 1.94 0.20 -11.34
C ARG A 66 1.93 1.74 -11.39
N THR A 67 2.23 2.39 -10.27
CA THR A 67 2.19 3.86 -10.17
C THR A 67 3.29 4.50 -11.02
N ILE A 68 4.52 3.98 -10.97
CA ILE A 68 5.61 4.47 -11.82
C ILE A 68 5.38 4.16 -13.30
N GLY A 69 4.77 3.01 -13.62
CA GLY A 69 4.38 2.67 -15.00
C GLY A 69 3.38 3.67 -15.61
N HIS A 70 2.64 4.41 -14.77
CA HIS A 70 1.82 5.56 -15.18
C HIS A 70 2.55 6.91 -15.13
N GLY A 71 3.86 6.93 -14.91
CA GLY A 71 4.68 8.14 -14.87
C GLY A 71 4.59 8.95 -13.57
N TYR A 72 3.93 8.43 -12.52
CA TYR A 72 3.79 9.12 -11.25
C TYR A 72 4.96 8.84 -10.29
N LYS A 73 5.20 9.77 -9.36
CA LYS A 73 6.21 9.62 -8.31
C LYS A 73 5.69 8.79 -7.14
N VAL A 74 6.60 7.97 -6.61
CA VAL A 74 6.38 7.10 -5.45
C VAL A 74 7.45 7.35 -4.40
N ALA A 75 7.05 7.45 -3.14
CA ALA A 75 7.97 7.40 -2.00
C ALA A 75 7.77 6.10 -1.22
N ILE A 76 8.87 5.46 -0.85
CA ILE A 76 8.89 4.25 -0.04
C ILE A 76 9.79 4.53 1.16
N ILE A 77 9.22 4.43 2.36
CA ILE A 77 9.91 4.62 3.63
C ILE A 77 9.81 3.30 4.39
N GLN A 78 10.93 2.66 4.62
CA GLN A 78 11.03 1.43 5.42
C GLN A 78 11.42 1.80 6.84
N PHE A 79 10.54 1.53 7.80
CA PHE A 79 10.70 1.85 9.22
C PHE A 79 11.59 0.84 9.95
N ILE A 80 11.52 -0.41 9.52
CA ILE A 80 12.33 -1.50 10.08
C ILE A 80 12.89 -2.29 8.91
N LYS A 81 14.21 -2.39 8.84
CA LYS A 81 14.91 -3.12 7.79
C LYS A 81 16.01 -3.98 8.39
N GLY A 82 16.13 -5.23 7.93
CA GLY A 82 17.37 -5.99 8.06
C GLY A 82 18.48 -5.34 7.23
N GLY A 83 19.74 -5.43 7.65
CA GLY A 83 20.89 -4.69 7.11
C GLY A 83 21.25 -4.90 5.62
N TRP A 84 20.34 -5.43 4.80
CA TRP A 84 20.60 -5.82 3.40
C TRP A 84 19.73 -5.01 2.44
N THR A 85 20.35 -4.53 1.35
CA THR A 85 19.58 -3.96 0.22
C THR A 85 18.86 -5.10 -0.49
N THR A 86 17.54 -5.01 -0.56
CA THR A 86 16.72 -6.05 -1.20
C THR A 86 16.83 -6.00 -2.73
N GLY A 87 16.56 -7.13 -3.39
CA GLY A 87 16.51 -7.19 -4.85
C GLY A 87 15.46 -6.26 -5.43
N GLU A 88 14.32 -6.13 -4.74
CA GLU A 88 13.23 -5.25 -5.14
C GLU A 88 13.62 -3.77 -5.10
N GLU A 89 14.38 -3.35 -4.10
CA GLU A 89 14.91 -1.98 -4.00
C GLU A 89 15.80 -1.65 -5.19
N LYS A 90 16.76 -2.55 -5.49
CA LYS A 90 17.66 -2.39 -6.64
C LYS A 90 16.90 -2.35 -7.96
N ALA A 91 15.96 -3.29 -8.15
CA ALA A 91 15.18 -3.38 -9.38
C ALA A 91 14.33 -2.12 -9.60
N LEU A 92 13.60 -1.66 -8.58
CA LEU A 92 12.73 -0.50 -8.70
C LEU A 92 13.51 0.81 -8.89
N LYS A 93 14.64 1.00 -8.20
CA LYS A 93 15.51 2.16 -8.39
C LYS A 93 16.11 2.22 -9.80
N ASN A 94 16.47 1.07 -10.37
CA ASN A 94 16.99 1.00 -11.74
C ASN A 94 15.89 1.20 -12.79
N LEU A 95 14.65 0.83 -12.47
CA LEU A 95 13.53 0.92 -13.40
C LEU A 95 13.05 2.36 -13.61
N SER A 96 13.13 3.23 -12.61
CA SER A 96 12.58 4.58 -12.70
C SER A 96 13.22 5.56 -11.71
N SER A 97 13.51 6.77 -12.20
CA SER A 97 13.89 7.92 -11.36
C SER A 97 12.71 8.50 -10.55
N ASN A 98 11.49 8.04 -10.80
CA ASN A 98 10.30 8.49 -10.07
C ASN A 98 10.13 7.82 -8.70
N ILE A 99 11.13 7.07 -8.22
CA ILE A 99 11.12 6.41 -6.92
C ILE A 99 12.08 7.11 -5.97
N SER A 100 11.54 7.53 -4.81
CA SER A 100 12.31 7.93 -3.64
C SER A 100 12.24 6.81 -2.62
N TRP A 101 13.36 6.12 -2.39
CA TRP A 101 13.42 5.00 -1.46
C TRP A 101 14.34 5.32 -0.28
N HIS A 102 13.80 5.21 0.93
CA HIS A 102 14.49 5.47 2.18
C HIS A 102 14.35 4.27 3.10
N SER A 103 15.47 3.75 3.56
CA SER A 103 15.54 2.70 4.56
C SER A 103 16.26 3.29 5.78
N LEU A 104 15.53 3.56 6.85
CA LEU A 104 16.02 4.29 8.01
C LEU A 104 16.24 3.37 9.23
N GLY A 105 15.74 2.14 9.19
CA GLY A 105 16.05 1.12 10.19
C GLY A 105 17.35 0.42 9.88
N GLU A 106 18.32 0.45 10.77
CA GLU A 106 19.53 -0.37 10.70
C GLU A 106 19.29 -1.68 11.46
N GLY A 107 19.10 -2.78 10.73
CA GLY A 107 19.02 -4.11 11.30
C GLY A 107 17.71 -4.42 12.05
N PHE A 108 17.60 -5.64 12.49
CA PHE A 108 16.54 -6.04 13.40
C PHE A 108 16.92 -5.58 14.82
N THR A 109 15.94 -5.13 15.59
CA THR A 109 16.11 -4.66 16.98
C THR A 109 16.85 -5.62 17.88
N TRP A 110 16.85 -6.93 17.56
CA TRP A 110 17.63 -7.95 18.27
C TRP A 110 19.11 -7.97 17.89
N GLU A 111 19.53 -7.29 16.80
CA GLU A 111 20.94 -7.17 16.42
C GLU A 111 21.58 -5.92 17.01
N THR A 112 20.83 -4.81 17.08
CA THR A 112 21.36 -3.53 17.58
C THR A 112 21.39 -3.43 19.09
N GLN A 113 20.45 -4.09 19.80
CA GLN A 113 20.26 -4.04 21.26
C GLN A 113 20.24 -2.60 21.84
N ASP A 114 20.03 -1.59 20.99
CA ASP A 114 19.99 -0.17 21.33
C ASP A 114 18.61 0.42 21.03
N ARG A 115 17.69 0.30 21.97
CA ARG A 115 16.31 0.76 21.84
C ARG A 115 16.21 2.27 21.56
N ILE A 116 17.09 3.06 22.19
CA ILE A 116 17.06 4.54 22.06
C ILE A 116 17.40 4.94 20.62
N ARG A 117 18.40 4.28 20.06
CA ARG A 117 18.80 4.50 18.66
C ARG A 117 17.70 4.09 17.70
N ASP A 118 17.11 2.91 17.90
CA ASP A 118 16.02 2.41 17.06
C ASP A 118 14.80 3.34 17.08
N GLU A 119 14.40 3.80 18.26
CA GLU A 119 13.30 4.75 18.42
C GLU A 119 13.60 6.07 17.69
N LYS A 120 14.80 6.59 17.80
CA LYS A 120 15.23 7.81 17.10
C LYS A 120 15.12 7.63 15.58
N LEU A 121 15.61 6.53 15.03
CA LEU A 121 15.55 6.23 13.60
C LEU A 121 14.09 6.12 13.10
N VAL A 122 13.20 5.49 13.88
CA VAL A 122 11.78 5.41 13.57
C VAL A 122 11.13 6.80 13.59
N GLN A 123 11.49 7.65 14.55
CA GLN A 123 11.00 9.03 14.59
C GLN A 123 11.49 9.86 13.39
N GLU A 124 12.75 9.71 12.98
CA GLU A 124 13.28 10.34 11.77
C GLU A 124 12.54 9.85 10.51
N ALA A 125 12.29 8.54 10.42
CA ALA A 125 11.49 7.95 9.34
C ALA A 125 10.08 8.55 9.29
N TRP A 126 9.45 8.73 10.44
CA TRP A 126 8.12 9.33 10.54
C TRP A 126 8.11 10.80 10.10
N GLN A 127 9.10 11.59 10.52
CA GLN A 127 9.20 12.98 10.06
C GLN A 127 9.39 13.06 8.54
N LEU A 128 10.20 12.17 7.98
CA LEU A 128 10.38 12.07 6.54
C LEU A 128 9.08 11.65 5.83
N ALA A 129 8.37 10.67 6.37
CA ALA A 129 7.08 10.21 5.85
C ALA A 129 6.06 11.36 5.79
N LYS A 130 5.96 12.18 6.85
CA LYS A 130 5.08 13.36 6.88
C LYS A 130 5.40 14.34 5.75
N LYS A 131 6.68 14.60 5.47
CA LYS A 131 7.11 15.47 4.35
C LYS A 131 6.65 14.93 2.98
N TYR A 132 6.79 13.61 2.75
CA TYR A 132 6.34 12.99 1.50
C TYR A 132 4.82 12.97 1.37
N ILE A 133 4.09 12.72 2.45
CA ILE A 133 2.62 12.72 2.47
C ILE A 133 2.07 14.12 2.15
N GLN A 134 2.71 15.18 2.63
CA GLN A 134 2.32 16.56 2.36
C GLN A 134 2.75 17.05 0.98
N ASN A 135 3.64 16.36 0.29
CA ASN A 135 4.09 16.71 -1.05
C ASN A 135 3.16 16.14 -2.12
N GLU A 136 2.32 16.99 -2.70
CA GLU A 136 1.34 16.60 -3.73
C GLU A 136 1.96 16.05 -5.03
N SER A 137 3.25 16.20 -5.25
CA SER A 137 3.92 15.64 -6.43
C SER A 137 4.04 14.10 -6.35
N TYR A 138 3.93 13.52 -5.17
CA TYR A 138 3.94 12.08 -4.96
C TYR A 138 2.52 11.51 -5.00
N LYS A 139 2.30 10.51 -5.86
CA LYS A 139 1.00 9.88 -6.03
C LYS A 139 0.77 8.73 -5.04
N LEU A 140 1.83 8.05 -4.65
CA LEU A 140 1.79 6.92 -3.73
C LEU A 140 2.92 7.05 -2.70
N ILE A 141 2.59 6.88 -1.44
CA ILE A 141 3.54 6.82 -0.33
C ILE A 141 3.35 5.47 0.38
N ILE A 142 4.43 4.71 0.49
CA ILE A 142 4.44 3.41 1.16
C ILE A 142 5.25 3.55 2.45
N LEU A 143 4.62 3.22 3.56
CA LEU A 143 5.19 3.18 4.90
C LEU A 143 5.38 1.71 5.28
N ASP A 144 6.52 1.15 4.87
CA ASP A 144 6.79 -0.28 5.00
C ASP A 144 7.24 -0.62 6.42
N GLU A 145 6.60 -1.64 7.00
CA GLU A 145 6.77 -2.12 8.37
C GLU A 145 6.47 -1.07 9.47
N ILE A 146 5.68 -0.03 9.19
CA ILE A 146 5.27 0.95 10.20
C ILE A 146 4.46 0.30 11.33
N ASN A 147 3.63 -0.71 11.03
CA ASN A 147 2.85 -1.42 12.03
C ASN A 147 3.75 -2.20 13.02
N ILE A 148 4.93 -2.64 12.59
CA ILE A 148 5.92 -3.23 13.50
C ILE A 148 6.53 -2.17 14.40
N ALA A 149 6.86 -0.98 13.86
CA ALA A 149 7.38 0.12 14.66
C ALA A 149 6.39 0.55 15.77
N THR A 150 5.09 0.58 15.45
CA THR A 150 4.05 0.86 16.47
C THR A 150 3.94 -0.26 17.50
N LYS A 151 3.96 -1.53 17.05
CA LYS A 151 3.90 -2.70 17.95
C LYS A 151 5.09 -2.75 18.93
N LEU A 152 6.27 -2.29 18.50
CA LEU A 152 7.47 -2.21 19.34
C LEU A 152 7.47 -0.98 20.27
N GLY A 153 6.48 -0.09 20.13
CA GLY A 153 6.35 1.13 20.93
C GLY A 153 7.32 2.23 20.56
N TYR A 154 7.90 2.22 19.36
CA TYR A 154 8.80 3.27 18.85
C TYR A 154 8.05 4.45 18.23
N LEU A 155 6.81 4.25 17.85
CA LEU A 155 5.92 5.27 17.32
C LEU A 155 4.50 5.03 17.84
N ALA A 156 3.90 6.05 18.46
CA ALA A 156 2.54 5.94 18.99
C ALA A 156 1.52 5.88 17.84
N PRO A 157 0.60 4.90 17.83
CA PRO A 157 -0.46 4.83 16.82
C PRO A 157 -1.30 6.10 16.74
N GLU A 158 -1.55 6.75 17.89
CA GLU A 158 -2.32 7.98 18.02
C GLU A 158 -1.69 9.14 17.25
N GLU A 159 -0.36 9.21 17.20
CA GLU A 159 0.35 10.23 16.42
C GLU A 159 0.09 10.06 14.92
N ILE A 160 0.15 8.80 14.42
CA ILE A 160 -0.14 8.48 13.03
C ILE A 160 -1.59 8.84 12.70
N ILE A 161 -2.54 8.39 13.53
CA ILE A 161 -3.98 8.60 13.33
C ILE A 161 -4.30 10.09 13.33
N THR A 162 -3.79 10.84 14.30
CA THR A 162 -4.01 12.29 14.41
C THR A 162 -3.48 13.02 13.18
N PHE A 163 -2.27 12.69 12.74
CA PHE A 163 -1.70 13.28 11.54
C PHE A 163 -2.53 12.93 10.29
N LEU A 164 -2.89 11.67 10.09
CA LEU A 164 -3.67 11.25 8.92
C LEU A 164 -5.07 11.87 8.90
N LYS A 165 -5.71 12.04 10.06
CA LYS A 165 -7.00 12.72 10.19
C LYS A 165 -6.92 14.21 9.92
N SER A 166 -5.78 14.86 10.18
CA SER A 166 -5.57 16.29 9.89
C SER A 166 -5.47 16.62 8.39
N LEU A 167 -5.25 15.61 7.56
CA LEU A 167 -5.06 15.79 6.11
C LEU A 167 -6.41 15.91 5.38
N ASN A 168 -6.81 17.13 5.12
CA ASN A 168 -8.02 17.42 4.35
C ASN A 168 -7.77 17.28 2.83
N ASN A 169 -8.73 16.67 2.12
CA ASN A 169 -8.73 16.59 0.64
C ASN A 169 -7.45 16.00 -0.01
N ARG A 170 -6.75 15.12 0.69
CA ARG A 170 -5.55 14.46 0.21
C ARG A 170 -5.80 13.70 -1.10
N LYS A 171 -4.93 13.90 -2.10
CA LYS A 171 -5.01 13.28 -3.43
C LYS A 171 -4.08 12.09 -3.61
N ASN A 172 -3.02 12.01 -2.81
CA ASN A 172 -2.10 10.88 -2.84
C ASN A 172 -2.64 9.68 -2.05
N HIS A 173 -2.20 8.49 -2.44
CA HIS A 173 -2.51 7.25 -1.74
C HIS A 173 -1.42 6.96 -0.71
N ILE A 174 -1.80 6.47 0.46
CA ILE A 174 -0.88 6.03 1.50
C ILE A 174 -1.12 4.55 1.76
N VAL A 175 -0.04 3.78 1.78
CA VAL A 175 -0.06 2.35 2.12
C VAL A 175 0.77 2.16 3.39
N LEU A 176 0.18 1.53 4.39
CA LEU A 176 0.86 1.09 5.60
C LEU A 176 1.00 -0.42 5.54
N THR A 177 2.18 -0.94 5.89
CA THR A 177 2.38 -2.39 5.97
C THR A 177 2.90 -2.80 7.34
N GLY A 178 2.79 -4.09 7.62
CA GLY A 178 3.32 -4.72 8.83
C GLY A 178 2.28 -5.55 9.57
N ARG A 179 2.78 -6.45 10.41
CA ARG A 179 1.92 -7.30 11.26
C ARG A 179 1.40 -6.50 12.44
N GLY A 180 0.20 -6.85 12.92
CA GLY A 180 -0.33 -6.35 14.20
C GLY A 180 -0.78 -4.89 14.12
N ALA A 181 -1.37 -4.47 13.00
CA ALA A 181 -2.15 -3.24 13.01
C ALA A 181 -3.31 -3.40 14.01
N SER A 182 -3.52 -2.39 14.86
CA SER A 182 -4.70 -2.27 15.70
C SER A 182 -5.89 -1.77 14.89
N ASP A 183 -7.09 -2.05 15.38
CA ASP A 183 -8.36 -1.56 14.83
C ASP A 183 -8.50 -0.04 14.98
#